data_de6e32d08b0f69e16177e117c794b679
#
_entry.id   de6e32d08b0f69e16177e117c794b679
#
_cell.length_a   1.000
_cell.length_b   1.000
_cell.length_c   1.000
_cell.angle_alpha   90.00
_cell.angle_beta   90.00
_cell.angle_gamma   90.00
#
_symmetry.space_group_name_H-M   'P 1'
#
loop_
_entity.id
_entity.type
_entity.pdbx_description
1 polymer ?
#
loop_
_entity_poly.entity_id
_entity_poly.type
_entity_poly.pdbx_seq_one_letter_code
_entity_poly.pdbx_strand_id
1 'polypeptide(L)'
;MEPFELTSDEQAGFWRDSMLIAKAVAEVTDPVKMNYEIHGNTLPHLHLHLFPRPIDDPFVGGPVDPRSASTRRTDEQVEALRLAIQRSVQ
;
A
#
# COMPACT_ATOMS: atom_id res chain seq x y z
N MET A 1 2.44 -10.04 -15.83
CA MET A 1 2.50 -8.71 -16.46
C MET A 1 3.54 -7.84 -15.75
N GLU A 2 4.35 -7.19 -16.53
CA GLU A 2 5.38 -6.29 -16.01
C GLU A 2 4.92 -4.84 -16.10
N PRO A 3 5.39 -3.95 -15.21
CA PRO A 3 5.00 -2.54 -15.25
C PRO A 3 5.31 -1.87 -16.60
N PHE A 4 6.42 -2.24 -17.25
CA PHE A 4 6.79 -1.64 -18.53
C PHE A 4 5.88 -2.02 -19.70
N GLU A 5 5.00 -3.02 -19.52
CA GLU A 5 4.03 -3.43 -20.53
C GLU A 5 2.80 -2.53 -20.58
N LEU A 6 2.60 -1.71 -19.56
CA LEU A 6 1.49 -0.75 -19.53
C LEU A 6 1.76 0.37 -20.55
N THR A 7 0.68 0.94 -21.10
CA THR A 7 0.81 2.16 -21.90
C THR A 7 1.30 3.31 -21.04
N SER A 8 1.78 4.38 -21.67
CA SER A 8 2.24 5.57 -20.93
C SER A 8 1.13 6.15 -20.06
N ASP A 9 -0.09 6.21 -20.56
CA ASP A 9 -1.24 6.73 -19.79
C ASP A 9 -1.59 5.82 -18.63
N GLU A 10 -1.54 4.50 -18.84
CA GLU A 10 -1.78 3.52 -17.79
C GLU A 10 -0.72 3.62 -16.68
N GLN A 11 0.55 3.76 -17.07
CA GLN A 11 1.63 3.93 -16.11
C GLN A 11 1.43 5.19 -15.26
N ALA A 12 1.12 6.31 -15.91
CA ALA A 12 0.90 7.58 -15.21
C ALA A 12 -0.29 7.48 -14.25
N GLY A 13 -1.41 6.89 -14.70
CA GLY A 13 -2.60 6.72 -13.89
C GLY A 13 -2.38 5.80 -12.69
N PHE A 14 -1.73 4.66 -12.94
CA PHE A 14 -1.42 3.68 -11.89
C PHE A 14 -0.54 4.32 -10.81
N TRP A 15 0.51 5.04 -11.20
CA TRP A 15 1.40 5.69 -10.27
C TRP A 15 0.69 6.79 -9.48
N ARG A 16 -0.04 7.66 -10.17
CA ARG A 16 -0.77 8.76 -9.52
C ARG A 16 -1.76 8.23 -8.48
N ASP A 17 -2.57 7.24 -8.86
CA ASP A 17 -3.57 6.69 -7.94
C ASP A 17 -2.91 5.98 -6.76
N SER A 18 -1.81 5.26 -7.01
CA SER A 18 -1.04 4.61 -5.96
C SER A 18 -0.50 5.62 -4.95
N MET A 19 0.01 6.75 -5.43
CA MET A 19 0.56 7.78 -4.55
C MET A 19 -0.53 8.49 -3.75
N LEU A 20 -1.70 8.72 -4.34
CA LEU A 20 -2.85 9.29 -3.62
C LEU A 20 -3.28 8.38 -2.47
N ILE A 21 -3.38 7.08 -2.74
CA ILE A 21 -3.77 6.09 -1.73
C ILE A 21 -2.68 5.97 -0.65
N ALA A 22 -1.41 5.93 -1.06
CA ALA A 22 -0.30 5.85 -0.12
C ALA A 22 -0.31 7.04 0.85
N LYS A 23 -0.56 8.25 0.35
CA LYS A 23 -0.64 9.44 1.18
C LYS A 23 -1.81 9.35 2.17
N ALA A 24 -2.97 8.88 1.73
CA ALA A 24 -4.13 8.71 2.60
C ALA A 24 -3.85 7.69 3.70
N VAL A 25 -3.22 6.57 3.36
CA VAL A 25 -2.83 5.55 4.34
C VAL A 25 -1.84 6.11 5.35
N ALA A 26 -0.84 6.86 4.89
CA ALA A 26 0.15 7.46 5.76
C ALA A 26 -0.46 8.48 6.73
N GLU A 27 -1.42 9.27 6.26
CA GLU A 27 -2.10 10.26 7.11
C GLU A 27 -2.88 9.59 8.25
N VAL A 28 -3.49 8.43 7.99
CA VAL A 28 -4.27 7.71 9.01
C VAL A 28 -3.37 6.91 9.96
N THR A 29 -2.32 6.29 9.45
CA THR A 29 -1.49 5.36 10.23
C THR A 29 -0.28 6.01 10.88
N ASP A 30 0.11 7.20 10.43
CA ASP A 30 1.28 7.93 10.91
C ASP A 30 2.52 7.03 11.03
N PRO A 31 2.94 6.40 9.93
CA PRO A 31 4.04 5.43 9.97
C PRO A 31 5.39 6.12 10.02
N VAL A 32 6.40 5.39 10.50
CA VAL A 32 7.79 5.84 10.41
C VAL A 32 8.21 5.89 8.94
N LYS A 33 7.71 4.94 8.14
CA LYS A 33 8.02 4.85 6.72
C LYS A 33 6.92 4.09 5.99
N MET A 34 6.71 4.42 4.73
CA MET A 34 5.89 3.62 3.81
C MET A 34 6.78 2.71 2.99
N ASN A 35 6.38 1.44 2.84
CA ASN A 35 7.02 0.52 1.90
C ASN A 35 6.10 0.28 0.71
N TYR A 36 6.71 0.23 -0.47
CA TYR A 36 6.02 0.04 -1.74
C TYR A 36 6.60 -1.21 -2.40
N GLU A 37 5.76 -2.22 -2.63
CA GLU A 37 6.22 -3.50 -3.18
C GLU A 37 5.34 -3.88 -4.36
N ILE A 38 5.98 -4.16 -5.49
CA ILE A 38 5.30 -4.60 -6.70
C ILE A 38 5.61 -6.07 -6.90
N HIS A 39 4.56 -6.89 -6.98
CA HIS A 39 4.67 -8.32 -7.16
C HIS A 39 3.83 -8.77 -8.34
N GLY A 40 4.23 -9.83 -9.00
CA GLY A 40 3.50 -10.40 -10.13
C GLY A 40 3.83 -11.87 -10.34
N ASN A 41 4.43 -12.50 -9.32
CA ASN A 41 4.96 -13.87 -9.46
C ASN A 41 3.88 -14.93 -9.44
N THR A 42 2.81 -14.71 -8.69
CA THR A 42 1.77 -15.71 -8.43
C THR A 42 0.51 -15.47 -9.25
N LEU A 43 0.15 -14.21 -9.44
CA LEU A 43 -1.04 -13.81 -10.19
C LEU A 43 -0.63 -13.16 -11.50
N PRO A 44 -1.41 -13.38 -12.60
CA PRO A 44 -1.05 -12.86 -13.92
C PRO A 44 -1.38 -11.37 -14.12
N HIS A 45 -1.57 -10.61 -13.05
CA HIS A 45 -1.84 -9.19 -13.15
C HIS A 45 -0.93 -8.40 -12.21
N LEU A 46 -0.70 -7.15 -12.58
CA LEU A 46 0.15 -6.24 -11.81
C LEU A 46 -0.60 -5.70 -10.60
N HIS A 47 0.07 -5.71 -9.44
CA HIS A 47 -0.47 -5.07 -8.25
C HIS A 47 0.66 -4.52 -7.39
N LEU A 48 0.34 -3.44 -6.67
CA LEU A 48 1.25 -2.75 -5.78
C LEU A 48 0.75 -2.93 -4.35
N HIS A 49 1.66 -3.35 -3.47
CA HIS A 49 1.39 -3.46 -2.04
C HIS A 49 1.91 -2.22 -1.31
N LEU A 50 1.10 -1.66 -0.43
CA LEU A 50 1.45 -0.50 0.37
C LEU A 50 1.45 -0.92 1.84
N PHE A 51 2.62 -0.87 2.48
CA PHE A 51 2.76 -1.25 3.89
C PHE A 51 3.21 -0.06 4.73
N PRO A 52 2.33 0.51 5.58
CA PRO A 52 2.78 1.47 6.58
C PRO A 52 3.60 0.74 7.64
N ARG A 53 4.83 1.20 7.89
CA ARG A 53 5.75 0.56 8.84
C ARG A 53 5.71 1.34 10.15
N PRO A 54 5.11 0.79 11.22
CA PRO A 54 5.04 1.46 12.52
C PRO A 54 6.38 1.44 13.26
N ILE A 55 6.48 2.22 14.33
CA ILE A 55 7.70 2.30 15.12
C ILE A 55 8.04 0.95 15.78
N ASP A 56 7.02 0.15 16.08
CA ASP A 56 7.16 -1.19 16.67
C ASP A 56 7.12 -2.30 15.62
N ASP A 57 7.56 -1.99 14.42
CA ASP A 57 7.56 -2.90 13.27
C ASP A 57 8.38 -4.16 13.54
N PRO A 58 7.76 -5.36 13.46
CA PRO A 58 8.50 -6.62 13.68
C PRO A 58 9.45 -6.99 12.52
N PHE A 59 9.36 -6.28 11.39
CA PHE A 59 10.16 -6.57 10.20
C PHE A 59 11.18 -5.47 9.90
N VAL A 60 11.74 -4.85 10.95
CA VAL A 60 12.69 -3.74 10.81
C VAL A 60 13.82 -4.12 9.85
N GLY A 61 14.07 -3.26 8.86
CA GLY A 61 15.14 -3.45 7.91
C GLY A 61 14.84 -4.41 6.76
N GLY A 62 13.64 -4.99 6.71
CA GLY A 62 13.25 -5.94 5.66
C GLY A 62 11.81 -5.78 5.22
N PRO A 63 11.39 -6.54 4.21
CA PRO A 63 10.01 -6.52 3.74
C PRO A 63 9.07 -7.20 4.75
N VAL A 64 7.79 -6.81 4.70
CA VAL A 64 6.76 -7.44 5.51
C VAL A 64 6.50 -8.85 5.01
N ASP A 65 6.39 -9.81 5.94
CA ASP A 65 5.90 -11.15 5.64
C ASP A 65 4.45 -11.23 6.18
N PRO A 66 3.43 -11.15 5.32
CA PRO A 66 2.04 -11.17 5.77
C PRO A 66 1.66 -12.45 6.53
N ARG A 67 2.36 -13.55 6.26
CA ARG A 67 2.10 -14.83 6.92
C ARG A 67 2.59 -14.85 8.36
N SER A 68 3.58 -14.00 8.68
CA SER A 68 4.13 -13.87 10.03
C SER A 68 3.52 -12.72 10.81
N ALA A 69 2.72 -11.88 10.17
CA ALA A 69 2.07 -10.76 10.84
C ALA A 69 0.95 -11.27 11.75
N SER A 70 1.00 -10.92 13.03
CA SER A 70 0.07 -11.42 14.04
C SER A 70 -0.92 -10.37 14.52
N THR A 71 -0.65 -9.08 14.28
CA THR A 71 -1.49 -7.99 14.75
C THR A 71 -2.44 -7.54 13.67
N ARG A 72 -3.71 -7.41 14.02
CA ARG A 72 -4.74 -6.92 13.12
C ARG A 72 -5.16 -5.50 13.49
N ARG A 73 -5.58 -4.72 12.50
CA ARG A 73 -6.18 -3.42 12.75
C ARG A 73 -7.58 -3.60 13.31
N THR A 74 -7.99 -2.66 14.16
CA THR A 74 -9.36 -2.64 14.67
C THR A 74 -10.32 -2.21 13.56
N ASP A 75 -11.61 -2.49 13.75
CA ASP A 75 -12.65 -2.07 12.81
C ASP A 75 -12.66 -0.55 12.64
N GLU A 76 -12.41 0.20 13.73
CA GLU A 76 -12.33 1.66 13.67
C GLU A 76 -11.17 2.13 12.81
N GLN A 77 -10.00 1.47 12.92
CA GLN A 77 -8.84 1.79 12.10
C GLN A 77 -9.10 1.49 10.63
N VAL A 78 -9.75 0.37 10.33
CA VAL A 78 -10.11 0.00 8.95
C VAL A 78 -11.08 1.02 8.37
N GLU A 79 -12.07 1.45 9.15
CA GLU A 79 -13.04 2.45 8.69
C GLU A 79 -12.38 3.80 8.42
N ALA A 80 -11.46 4.21 9.28
CA ALA A 80 -10.70 5.45 9.07
C ALA A 80 -9.89 5.40 7.77
N LEU A 81 -9.26 4.26 7.49
CA LEU A 81 -8.53 4.04 6.24
C LEU A 81 -9.46 4.12 5.03
N ARG A 82 -10.61 3.45 5.11
CA ARG A 82 -11.60 3.45 4.02
C ARG A 82 -12.05 4.86 3.69
N LEU A 83 -12.37 5.66 4.70
CA LEU A 83 -12.82 7.03 4.52
C LEU A 83 -11.71 7.92 3.94
N ALA A 84 -10.48 7.77 4.43
CA ALA A 84 -9.34 8.55 3.93
C ALA A 84 -9.08 8.25 2.46
N ILE A 85 -9.11 6.98 2.06
CA ILE A 85 -8.92 6.57 0.67
C ILE A 85 -10.05 7.11 -0.20
N GLN A 86 -11.29 7.01 0.27
CA GLN A 86 -12.46 7.48 -0.47
C GLN A 86 -12.36 8.98 -0.74
N ARG A 87 -11.91 9.77 0.24
CA ARG A 87 -11.73 11.21 0.08
C ARG A 87 -10.61 11.54 -0.90
N SER A 88 -9.54 10.75 -0.94
CA SER A 88 -8.37 11.03 -1.77
C SER A 88 -8.63 10.84 -3.26
N VAL A 89 -9.59 9.98 -3.62
CA VAL A 89 -9.89 9.64 -5.02
C VAL A 89 -11.14 10.33 -5.58
N GLN A 90 -11.73 11.21 -4.81
CA GLN A 90 -12.89 12.02 -5.28
C GLN A 90 -12.44 13.21 -6.10
#